data_de15d5a022f9fcf96b8008c19ffc23bb
#
_entry.id   de15d5a022f9fcf96b8008c19ffc23bb
#
_cell.length_a   1.000
_cell.length_b   1.000
_cell.length_c   1.000
_cell.angle_alpha   90.00
_cell.angle_beta   90.00
_cell.angle_gamma   90.00
#
_symmetry.space_group_name_H-M   'P 1'
#
loop_
_entity.id
_entity.type
_entity.pdbx_description
1 polymer ?
#
loop_
_entity_poly.entity_id
_entity_poly.type
_entity_poly.pdbx_seq_one_letter_code
_entity_poly.pdbx_strand_id
1 'polypeptide(L)'
;MVGDGFRNLMFQALPEALRDDAYVEAARSEAAADYAGRCLECTQAYPGVDELLAALAKRGIPFAVLSNKPDHLTKKVVAGLFPTIAFALVRGESSDFPRKPDPASALDLCSRMGVTPLETLYLGDTGIDMQTAVAAGMAALGALWGFRGEAELRKAGADALLTAPIDLLEYFQETIWTVSR
;
A
#
# COMPACT_ATOMS: atom_id res chain seq x y z
N MET A 1 14.37 -0.94 1.88
CA MET A 1 14.15 -1.22 3.32
C MET A 1 12.68 -1.17 3.69
N VAL A 2 12.01 -0.02 3.65
CA VAL A 2 10.55 0.04 3.86
C VAL A 2 9.86 -0.48 2.60
N GLY A 3 8.81 -1.30 2.75
CA GLY A 3 8.09 -1.94 1.64
C GLY A 3 8.37 -3.44 1.48
N ASP A 4 9.57 -3.90 1.83
CA ASP A 4 10.01 -5.31 1.65
C ASP A 4 9.63 -6.24 2.82
N GLY A 5 8.76 -5.77 3.71
CA GLY A 5 8.34 -6.52 4.90
C GLY A 5 9.23 -6.33 6.12
N PHE A 6 8.65 -6.63 7.28
CA PHE A 6 9.27 -6.31 8.60
C PHE A 6 10.53 -7.13 8.90
N ARG A 7 10.60 -8.38 8.39
CA ARG A 7 11.79 -9.23 8.55
C ARG A 7 13.00 -8.65 7.80
N ASN A 8 12.80 -8.21 6.54
CA ASN A 8 13.88 -7.61 5.76
C ASN A 8 14.34 -6.27 6.35
N LEU A 9 13.41 -5.49 6.90
CA LEU A 9 13.74 -4.27 7.62
C LEU A 9 14.69 -4.55 8.79
N MET A 10 14.40 -5.55 9.63
CA MET A 10 15.26 -5.95 10.73
C MET A 10 16.62 -6.47 10.26
N PHE A 11 16.63 -7.36 9.25
CA PHE A 11 17.86 -7.87 8.67
C PHE A 11 18.81 -6.76 8.23
N GLN A 12 18.29 -5.71 7.59
CA GLN A 12 19.11 -4.59 7.13
C GLN A 12 19.49 -3.60 8.25
N ALA A 13 18.68 -3.48 9.30
CA ALA A 13 18.96 -2.62 10.44
C ALA A 13 20.02 -3.19 11.38
N LEU A 14 20.17 -4.52 11.43
CA LEU A 14 21.14 -5.18 12.29
C LEU A 14 22.57 -5.08 11.74
N PRO A 15 23.59 -5.01 12.63
CA PRO A 15 24.98 -5.21 12.27
C PRO A 15 25.18 -6.56 11.56
N GLU A 16 26.12 -6.65 10.61
CA GLU A 16 26.35 -7.86 9.80
C GLU A 16 26.61 -9.11 10.65
N ALA A 17 27.37 -8.97 11.74
CA ALA A 17 27.68 -10.07 12.67
C ALA A 17 26.46 -10.65 13.39
N LEU A 18 25.31 -9.96 13.36
CA LEU A 18 24.06 -10.38 14.04
C LEU A 18 22.95 -10.75 13.04
N ARG A 19 23.29 -10.97 11.77
CA ARG A 19 22.30 -11.29 10.72
C ARG A 19 22.05 -12.78 10.54
N ASP A 20 22.24 -13.60 11.58
CA ASP A 20 21.77 -14.97 11.55
C ASP A 20 20.24 -15.04 11.66
N ASP A 21 19.64 -16.12 11.13
CA ASP A 21 18.18 -16.23 11.01
C ASP A 21 17.47 -16.19 12.38
N ALA A 22 18.06 -16.78 13.41
CA ALA A 22 17.46 -16.82 14.75
C ALA A 22 17.44 -15.43 15.39
N TYR A 23 18.55 -14.70 15.25
CA TYR A 23 18.66 -13.35 15.81
C TYR A 23 17.75 -12.35 15.06
N VAL A 24 17.71 -12.45 13.73
CA VAL A 24 16.80 -11.62 12.91
C VAL A 24 15.34 -11.86 13.29
N GLU A 25 14.95 -13.11 13.52
CA GLU A 25 13.58 -13.44 13.91
C GLU A 25 13.24 -12.97 15.32
N ALA A 26 14.16 -13.07 16.26
CA ALA A 26 14.00 -12.53 17.61
C ALA A 26 13.85 -11.00 17.57
N ALA A 27 14.74 -10.31 16.86
CA ALA A 27 14.69 -8.85 16.68
C ALA A 27 13.39 -8.42 15.99
N ARG A 28 12.92 -9.17 14.97
CA ARG A 28 11.64 -8.93 14.30
C ARG A 28 10.47 -9.02 15.28
N SER A 29 10.46 -10.05 16.11
CA SER A 29 9.39 -10.28 17.08
C SER A 29 9.33 -9.17 18.14
N GLU A 30 10.48 -8.80 18.70
CA GLU A 30 10.59 -7.74 19.71
C GLU A 30 10.20 -6.37 19.13
N ALA A 31 10.74 -6.01 17.97
CA ALA A 31 10.41 -4.75 17.29
C ALA A 31 8.93 -4.70 16.87
N ALA A 32 8.33 -5.83 16.48
CA ALA A 32 6.91 -5.89 16.16
C ALA A 32 6.03 -5.66 17.38
N ALA A 33 6.42 -6.21 18.55
CA ALA A 33 5.69 -6.03 19.80
C ALA A 33 5.77 -4.57 20.30
N ASP A 34 6.96 -3.95 20.27
CA ASP A 34 7.14 -2.53 20.60
C ASP A 34 6.35 -1.63 19.66
N TYR A 35 6.49 -1.84 18.34
CA TYR A 35 5.76 -1.08 17.35
C TYR A 35 4.24 -1.22 17.49
N ALA A 36 3.73 -2.39 17.84
CA ALA A 36 2.30 -2.60 18.04
C ALA A 36 1.73 -1.71 19.18
N GLY A 37 2.54 -1.45 20.21
CA GLY A 37 2.17 -0.51 21.28
C GLY A 37 2.11 0.95 20.83
N ARG A 38 3.01 1.35 19.93
CA ARG A 38 3.29 2.76 19.60
C ARG A 38 3.01 3.16 18.15
N CYS A 39 2.43 2.28 17.34
CA CYS A 39 2.28 2.48 15.90
C CYS A 39 1.48 3.73 15.48
N LEU A 40 0.78 4.37 16.40
CA LEU A 40 0.02 5.61 16.16
C LEU A 40 0.67 6.87 16.76
N GLU A 41 1.71 6.74 17.59
CA GLU A 41 2.31 7.89 18.29
C GLU A 41 2.92 8.92 17.32
N CYS A 42 3.60 8.44 16.27
CA CYS A 42 4.28 9.28 15.29
C CYS A 42 3.80 9.03 13.85
N THR A 43 2.78 8.18 13.65
CA THR A 43 2.25 7.89 12.33
C THR A 43 1.14 8.88 12.00
N GLN A 44 1.27 9.55 10.86
CA GLN A 44 0.30 10.52 10.36
C GLN A 44 -0.02 10.22 8.90
N ALA A 45 -1.22 10.59 8.46
CA ALA A 45 -1.54 10.61 7.04
C ALA A 45 -0.71 11.69 6.33
N TYR A 46 -0.33 11.43 5.09
CA TYR A 46 0.26 12.49 4.26
C TYR A 46 -0.78 13.59 4.00
N PRO A 47 -0.35 14.86 3.89
CA PRO A 47 -1.25 15.96 3.57
C PRO A 47 -2.09 15.68 2.31
N GLY A 48 -3.40 15.93 2.38
CA GLY A 48 -4.33 15.71 1.27
C GLY A 48 -4.93 14.31 1.16
N VAL A 49 -4.47 13.34 1.99
CA VAL A 49 -5.03 11.97 1.97
C VAL A 49 -6.45 11.94 2.53
N ASP A 50 -6.73 12.66 3.61
CA ASP A 50 -8.07 12.74 4.20
C ASP A 50 -9.08 13.31 3.20
N GLU A 51 -8.70 14.37 2.49
CA GLU A 51 -9.52 15.03 1.47
C GLU A 51 -9.79 14.08 0.29
N LEU A 52 -8.76 13.36 -0.16
CA LEU A 52 -8.91 12.35 -1.20
C LEU A 52 -9.90 11.25 -0.79
N LEU A 53 -9.71 10.65 0.38
CA LEU A 53 -10.57 9.56 0.86
C LEU A 53 -12.02 10.01 1.04
N ALA A 54 -12.23 11.21 1.58
CA ALA A 54 -13.56 11.80 1.70
C ALA A 54 -14.21 12.05 0.32
N ALA A 55 -13.44 12.51 -0.67
CA ALA A 55 -13.93 12.74 -2.02
C ALA A 55 -14.29 11.43 -2.75
N LEU A 56 -13.49 10.37 -2.58
CA LEU A 56 -13.79 9.02 -3.11
C LEU A 56 -15.08 8.47 -2.49
N ALA A 57 -15.20 8.55 -1.15
CA ALA A 57 -16.39 8.10 -0.43
C ALA A 57 -17.66 8.85 -0.89
N LYS A 58 -17.59 10.17 -1.05
CA LYS A 58 -18.70 11.00 -1.57
C LYS A 58 -19.12 10.61 -2.98
N ARG A 59 -18.19 10.14 -3.81
CA ARG A 59 -18.46 9.67 -5.18
C ARG A 59 -18.92 8.21 -5.23
N GLY A 60 -18.98 7.50 -4.10
CA GLY A 60 -19.32 6.08 -4.05
C GLY A 60 -18.26 5.17 -4.69
N ILE A 61 -17.02 5.64 -4.83
CA ILE A 61 -15.92 4.86 -5.38
C ILE A 61 -15.37 4.00 -4.25
N PRO A 62 -15.41 2.64 -4.35
CA PRO A 62 -14.86 1.77 -3.33
C PRO A 62 -13.33 1.83 -3.35
N PHE A 63 -12.71 1.79 -2.18
CA PHE A 63 -11.26 1.75 -2.03
C PHE A 63 -10.84 0.81 -0.92
N ALA A 64 -9.65 0.23 -1.08
CA ALA A 64 -9.08 -0.76 -0.17
C ALA A 64 -7.63 -0.42 0.14
N VAL A 65 -7.11 -1.03 1.23
CA VAL A 65 -5.69 -0.96 1.60
C VAL A 65 -5.05 -2.33 1.42
N LEU A 66 -3.89 -2.37 0.76
CA LEU A 66 -3.02 -3.54 0.66
C LEU A 66 -1.59 -3.19 1.10
N SER A 67 -1.08 -3.88 2.11
CA SER A 67 0.23 -3.60 2.71
C SER A 67 1.04 -4.88 2.99
N ASN A 68 2.38 -4.79 2.87
CA ASN A 68 3.31 -5.80 3.39
C ASN A 68 3.59 -5.67 4.91
N LYS A 69 2.92 -4.73 5.58
CA LYS A 69 2.89 -4.67 7.05
C LYS A 69 1.99 -5.80 7.58
N PRO A 70 2.29 -6.44 8.74
CA PRO A 70 1.40 -7.46 9.33
C PRO A 70 -0.06 -7.01 9.39
N ASP A 71 -0.98 -7.91 9.08
CA ASP A 71 -2.40 -7.61 8.89
C ASP A 71 -3.05 -6.90 10.09
N HIS A 72 -2.80 -7.40 11.31
CA HIS A 72 -3.33 -6.79 12.53
C HIS A 72 -2.80 -5.36 12.77
N LEU A 73 -1.53 -5.09 12.42
CA LEU A 73 -0.94 -3.75 12.51
C LEU A 73 -1.47 -2.82 11.42
N THR A 74 -1.66 -3.34 10.19
CA THR A 74 -2.27 -2.57 9.09
C THR A 74 -3.67 -2.11 9.49
N LYS A 75 -4.51 -3.02 9.97
CA LYS A 75 -5.86 -2.72 10.44
C LYS A 75 -5.88 -1.72 11.59
N LYS A 76 -4.99 -1.90 12.58
CA LYS A 76 -4.85 -0.98 13.73
C LYS A 76 -4.49 0.44 13.27
N VAL A 77 -3.50 0.58 12.39
CA VAL A 77 -3.06 1.88 11.89
C VAL A 77 -4.15 2.55 11.06
N VAL A 78 -4.78 1.83 10.12
CA VAL A 78 -5.85 2.39 9.28
C VAL A 78 -7.04 2.83 10.12
N ALA A 79 -7.48 2.01 11.08
CA ALA A 79 -8.59 2.38 11.97
C ALA A 79 -8.27 3.58 12.87
N GLY A 80 -7.02 3.70 13.31
CA GLY A 80 -6.59 4.82 14.15
C GLY A 80 -6.43 6.14 13.40
N LEU A 81 -5.92 6.09 12.16
CA LEU A 81 -5.73 7.28 11.34
C LEU A 81 -7.03 7.75 10.67
N PHE A 82 -7.91 6.84 10.28
CA PHE A 82 -9.11 7.12 9.49
C PHE A 82 -10.38 6.55 10.15
N PRO A 83 -10.71 6.94 11.38
CA PRO A 83 -11.80 6.32 12.16
C PRO A 83 -13.20 6.53 11.56
N THR A 84 -13.37 7.54 10.70
CA THR A 84 -14.64 7.87 10.05
C THR A 84 -14.74 7.41 8.59
N ILE A 85 -13.66 6.84 8.05
CA ILE A 85 -13.60 6.43 6.65
C ILE A 85 -13.92 4.93 6.52
N ALA A 86 -14.91 4.61 5.69
CA ALA A 86 -15.29 3.23 5.40
C ALA A 86 -14.47 2.67 4.23
N PHE A 87 -13.38 1.98 4.53
CA PHE A 87 -12.65 1.20 3.54
C PHE A 87 -13.45 -0.06 3.19
N ALA A 88 -13.55 -0.40 1.91
CA ALA A 88 -14.18 -1.65 1.48
C ALA A 88 -13.46 -2.88 2.06
N LEU A 89 -12.12 -2.84 2.03
CA LEU A 89 -11.26 -3.87 2.62
C LEU A 89 -9.95 -3.25 3.13
N VAL A 90 -9.43 -3.81 4.23
CA VAL A 90 -8.08 -3.48 4.73
C VAL A 90 -7.33 -4.80 4.92
N ARG A 91 -6.22 -4.94 4.21
CA ARG A 91 -5.40 -6.15 4.24
C ARG A 91 -3.92 -5.82 4.41
N GLY A 92 -3.32 -6.47 5.37
CA GLY A 92 -1.87 -6.55 5.55
C GLY A 92 -1.32 -7.91 5.14
N GLU A 93 -0.05 -8.14 5.47
CA GLU A 93 0.60 -9.43 5.30
C GLU A 93 -0.04 -10.49 6.20
N SER A 94 -0.38 -11.64 5.62
CA SER A 94 -0.84 -12.84 6.32
C SER A 94 -0.29 -14.10 5.61
N SER A 95 -0.52 -15.28 6.19
CA SER A 95 -0.16 -16.56 5.58
C SER A 95 -1.06 -16.93 4.39
N ASP A 96 -2.18 -16.25 4.21
CA ASP A 96 -3.20 -16.61 3.20
C ASP A 96 -2.77 -16.26 1.78
N PHE A 97 -1.88 -15.26 1.64
CA PHE A 97 -1.39 -14.78 0.36
C PHE A 97 0.11 -14.51 0.39
N PRO A 98 0.81 -14.72 -0.74
CA PRO A 98 2.18 -14.23 -0.90
C PRO A 98 2.24 -12.70 -0.71
N ARG A 99 3.42 -12.22 -0.31
CA ARG A 99 3.67 -10.77 -0.20
C ARG A 99 3.73 -10.10 -1.56
N LYS A 100 3.44 -8.80 -1.60
CA LYS A 100 3.79 -7.96 -2.75
C LYS A 100 5.29 -8.12 -3.07
N PRO A 101 5.71 -8.25 -4.32
CA PRO A 101 4.98 -7.92 -5.55
C PRO A 101 4.10 -9.03 -6.13
N ASP A 102 3.87 -10.16 -5.46
CA ASP A 102 2.92 -11.16 -5.95
C ASP A 102 1.50 -10.55 -6.05
N PRO A 103 0.79 -10.71 -7.19
CA PRO A 103 -0.50 -10.07 -7.42
C PRO A 103 -1.68 -10.74 -6.72
N ALA A 104 -1.52 -11.95 -6.18
CA ALA A 104 -2.64 -12.76 -5.69
C ALA A 104 -3.51 -12.02 -4.68
N SER A 105 -2.90 -11.30 -3.73
CA SER A 105 -3.64 -10.54 -2.73
C SER A 105 -4.41 -9.36 -3.33
N ALA A 106 -3.84 -8.67 -4.32
CA ALA A 106 -4.51 -7.57 -5.02
C ALA A 106 -5.70 -8.07 -5.86
N LEU A 107 -5.53 -9.19 -6.58
CA LEU A 107 -6.58 -9.84 -7.36
C LEU A 107 -7.76 -10.32 -6.48
N ASP A 108 -7.46 -10.90 -5.30
CA ASP A 108 -8.52 -11.28 -4.35
C ASP A 108 -9.27 -10.05 -3.82
N LEU A 109 -8.61 -8.94 -3.56
CA LEU A 109 -9.29 -7.70 -3.17
C LEU A 109 -10.26 -7.22 -4.27
N CYS A 110 -9.86 -7.22 -5.54
CA CYS A 110 -10.75 -6.88 -6.66
C CYS A 110 -11.96 -7.80 -6.71
N SER A 111 -11.74 -9.11 -6.65
CA SER A 111 -12.82 -10.11 -6.65
C SER A 111 -13.83 -9.86 -5.53
N ARG A 112 -13.36 -9.58 -4.32
CA ARG A 112 -14.23 -9.32 -3.16
C ARG A 112 -14.95 -7.97 -3.23
N MET A 113 -14.38 -7.00 -3.92
CA MET A 113 -15.04 -5.71 -4.18
C MET A 113 -15.99 -5.76 -5.39
N GLY A 114 -15.99 -6.86 -6.15
CA GLY A 114 -16.83 -7.01 -7.34
C GLY A 114 -16.37 -6.17 -8.53
N VAL A 115 -15.06 -5.89 -8.62
CA VAL A 115 -14.45 -5.12 -9.72
C VAL A 115 -13.40 -5.96 -10.43
N THR A 116 -13.09 -5.60 -11.68
CA THR A 116 -12.00 -6.23 -12.43
C THR A 116 -10.68 -5.48 -12.21
N PRO A 117 -9.51 -6.13 -12.44
CA PRO A 117 -8.22 -5.44 -12.40
C PRO A 117 -8.15 -4.23 -13.36
N LEU A 118 -8.74 -4.33 -14.56
CA LEU A 118 -8.76 -3.25 -15.54
C LEU A 118 -9.57 -2.02 -15.09
N GLU A 119 -10.50 -2.19 -14.16
CA GLU A 119 -11.29 -1.12 -13.55
C GLU A 119 -10.64 -0.57 -12.27
N THR A 120 -9.44 -1.06 -11.92
CA THR A 120 -8.80 -0.75 -10.65
C THR A 120 -7.54 0.10 -10.86
N LEU A 121 -7.47 1.21 -10.12
CA LEU A 121 -6.26 2.00 -9.98
C LEU A 121 -5.50 1.54 -8.74
N TYR A 122 -4.23 1.22 -8.89
CA TYR A 122 -3.36 0.86 -7.78
C TYR A 122 -2.41 2.03 -7.49
N LEU A 123 -2.60 2.70 -6.37
CA LEU A 123 -1.75 3.82 -5.93
C LEU A 123 -0.74 3.32 -4.90
N GLY A 124 0.54 3.54 -5.16
CA GLY A 124 1.61 3.13 -4.27
C GLY A 124 2.86 4.01 -4.40
N ASP A 125 3.74 3.92 -3.42
CA ASP A 125 4.91 4.79 -3.30
C ASP A 125 6.26 4.06 -3.39
N THR A 126 6.23 2.77 -3.78
CA THR A 126 7.43 1.94 -3.94
C THR A 126 7.42 1.17 -5.26
N GLY A 127 8.61 0.75 -5.72
CA GLY A 127 8.72 -0.13 -6.90
C GLY A 127 7.97 -1.45 -6.74
N ILE A 128 7.85 -1.97 -5.50
CA ILE A 128 7.08 -3.18 -5.20
C ILE A 128 5.58 -2.97 -5.48
N ASP A 129 5.04 -1.79 -5.18
CA ASP A 129 3.66 -1.44 -5.46
C ASP A 129 3.38 -1.42 -6.95
N MET A 130 4.25 -0.77 -7.71
CA MET A 130 4.15 -0.72 -9.18
C MET A 130 4.23 -2.11 -9.79
N GLN A 131 5.18 -2.95 -9.35
CA GLN A 131 5.30 -4.34 -9.81
C GLN A 131 4.04 -5.15 -9.48
N THR A 132 3.44 -4.94 -8.30
CA THR A 132 2.18 -5.61 -7.92
C THR A 132 1.05 -5.21 -8.86
N ALA A 133 0.89 -3.92 -9.13
CA ALA A 133 -0.14 -3.39 -10.01
C ALA A 133 0.01 -3.94 -11.44
N VAL A 134 1.22 -3.89 -12.00
CA VAL A 134 1.52 -4.42 -13.34
C VAL A 134 1.24 -5.93 -13.40
N ALA A 135 1.71 -6.71 -12.42
CA ALA A 135 1.48 -8.15 -12.36
C ALA A 135 -0.01 -8.51 -12.21
N ALA A 136 -0.80 -7.65 -11.56
CA ALA A 136 -2.24 -7.82 -11.41
C ALA A 136 -3.05 -7.32 -12.63
N GLY A 137 -2.44 -6.63 -13.60
CA GLY A 137 -3.14 -6.01 -14.73
C GLY A 137 -3.96 -4.78 -14.35
N MET A 138 -3.53 -4.06 -13.32
CA MET A 138 -4.13 -2.81 -12.84
C MET A 138 -3.35 -1.61 -13.36
N ALA A 139 -3.98 -0.43 -13.43
CA ALA A 139 -3.25 0.80 -13.68
C ALA A 139 -2.35 1.15 -12.48
N ALA A 140 -1.04 1.28 -12.74
CA ALA A 140 -0.02 1.51 -11.73
C ALA A 140 0.25 3.01 -11.56
N LEU A 141 -0.17 3.59 -10.44
CA LEU A 141 0.00 5.01 -10.14
C LEU A 141 1.04 5.21 -9.03
N GLY A 142 2.09 5.96 -9.34
CA GLY A 142 3.17 6.23 -8.41
C GLY A 142 2.92 7.51 -7.59
N ALA A 143 2.96 7.40 -6.26
CA ALA A 143 2.83 8.50 -5.32
C ALA A 143 4.20 9.14 -5.03
N LEU A 144 4.46 10.35 -5.54
CA LEU A 144 5.74 11.06 -5.36
C LEU A 144 5.91 11.67 -3.97
N TRP A 145 4.87 11.73 -3.17
CA TRP A 145 4.93 12.19 -1.77
C TRP A 145 5.37 11.10 -0.77
N GLY A 146 5.62 9.87 -1.26
CA GLY A 146 5.97 8.72 -0.42
C GLY A 146 7.47 8.48 -0.30
N PHE A 147 7.86 7.21 -0.12
CA PHE A 147 9.22 6.80 0.20
C PHE A 147 10.19 6.82 -0.99
N ARG A 148 9.69 6.66 -2.23
CA ARG A 148 10.53 6.48 -3.43
C ARG A 148 10.30 7.58 -4.45
N GLY A 149 11.37 7.90 -5.17
CA GLY A 149 11.33 8.91 -6.20
C GLY A 149 10.89 8.38 -7.57
N GLU A 150 10.67 9.31 -8.48
CA GLU A 150 10.20 9.08 -9.85
C GLU A 150 10.99 7.98 -10.60
N ALA A 151 12.32 8.00 -10.52
CA ALA A 151 13.16 7.06 -11.27
C ALA A 151 12.89 5.59 -10.91
N GLU A 152 12.67 5.30 -9.61
CA GLU A 152 12.34 3.95 -9.15
C GLU A 152 10.91 3.56 -9.59
N LEU A 153 9.95 4.43 -9.40
CA LEU A 153 8.54 4.16 -9.73
C LEU A 153 8.35 3.92 -11.23
N ARG A 154 8.95 4.78 -12.09
CA ARG A 154 8.91 4.57 -13.55
C ARG A 154 9.60 3.28 -13.97
N LYS A 155 10.79 3.01 -13.44
CA LYS A 155 11.52 1.77 -13.74
C LYS A 155 10.72 0.51 -13.35
N ALA A 156 9.90 0.61 -12.30
CA ALA A 156 9.08 -0.49 -11.82
C ALA A 156 7.72 -0.61 -12.54
N GLY A 157 7.42 0.27 -13.49
CA GLY A 157 6.24 0.17 -14.37
C GLY A 157 5.09 1.11 -14.01
N ALA A 158 5.36 2.25 -13.35
CA ALA A 158 4.31 3.25 -13.13
C ALA A 158 3.80 3.81 -14.46
N ASP A 159 2.48 3.71 -14.69
CA ASP A 159 1.79 4.32 -15.83
C ASP A 159 1.72 5.84 -15.70
N ALA A 160 1.46 6.33 -14.49
CA ALA A 160 1.46 7.74 -14.18
C ALA A 160 2.08 8.02 -12.80
N LEU A 161 2.55 9.25 -12.59
CA LEU A 161 3.07 9.73 -11.31
C LEU A 161 2.21 10.89 -10.84
N LEU A 162 1.78 10.80 -9.59
CA LEU A 162 0.98 11.83 -8.94
C LEU A 162 1.85 12.62 -7.96
N THR A 163 1.70 13.93 -7.93
CA THR A 163 2.46 14.84 -7.06
C THR A 163 1.76 15.12 -5.74
N ALA A 164 0.42 15.02 -5.74
CA ALA A 164 -0.42 15.17 -4.57
C ALA A 164 -1.55 14.13 -4.56
N PRO A 165 -2.09 13.75 -3.39
CA PRO A 165 -3.19 12.79 -3.31
C PRO A 165 -4.41 13.15 -4.16
N ILE A 166 -4.75 14.44 -4.23
CA ILE A 166 -5.93 14.94 -4.94
C ILE A 166 -5.85 14.72 -6.46
N ASP A 167 -4.63 14.62 -7.04
CA ASP A 167 -4.40 14.39 -8.46
C ASP A 167 -5.06 13.08 -8.93
N LEU A 168 -5.27 12.12 -8.02
CA LEU A 168 -5.98 10.88 -8.32
C LEU A 168 -7.41 11.13 -8.83
N LEU A 169 -8.08 12.16 -8.35
CA LEU A 169 -9.44 12.47 -8.77
C LEU A 169 -9.52 12.99 -10.20
N GLU A 170 -8.47 13.69 -10.66
CA GLU A 170 -8.36 14.17 -12.04
C GLU A 170 -8.07 12.98 -12.97
N TYR A 171 -7.15 12.11 -12.58
CA TYR A 171 -6.83 10.88 -13.31
C TYR A 171 -8.07 9.98 -13.49
N PHE A 172 -8.92 9.87 -12.48
CA PHE A 172 -10.19 9.14 -12.57
C PHE A 172 -11.13 9.73 -13.63
N GLN A 173 -11.19 11.04 -13.75
CA GLN A 173 -12.06 11.70 -14.74
C GLN A 173 -11.59 11.45 -16.17
N GLU A 174 -10.29 11.50 -16.42
CA GLU A 174 -9.69 11.27 -17.74
C GLU A 174 -9.80 9.81 -18.18
N THR A 175 -9.61 8.86 -17.27
CA THR A 175 -9.56 7.42 -17.59
C THR A 175 -10.95 6.81 -17.79
N ILE A 176 -11.96 7.20 -17.01
CA ILE A 176 -13.34 6.69 -17.16
C ILE A 176 -13.97 7.17 -18.47
N TRP A 177 -13.61 8.36 -18.97
CA TRP A 177 -14.11 8.87 -20.24
C TRP A 177 -13.57 8.10 -21.47
N THR A 178 -12.42 7.47 -21.37
CA THR A 178 -11.82 6.70 -22.49
C THR A 178 -12.34 5.27 -22.58
N VAL A 179 -12.81 4.67 -21.48
CA VAL A 179 -13.33 3.29 -21.44
C VAL A 179 -14.84 3.21 -21.79
N SER A 180 -15.56 4.32 -21.72
CA SER A 180 -17.00 4.40 -22.03
C SER A 180 -17.31 4.78 -23.47
N ARG A 181 -16.33 4.73 -24.39
CA ARG A 181 -16.46 4.91 -25.84
C ARG A 181 -15.90 3.72 -26.57
#